data_e1e297461fbc67a009e714036805f286
#
_entry.id   e1e297461fbc67a009e714036805f286
#
_cell.length_a   1.000
_cell.length_b   1.000
_cell.length_c   1.000
_cell.angle_alpha   90.00
_cell.angle_beta   90.00
_cell.angle_gamma   90.00
#
_symmetry.space_group_name_H-M   'P 1'
#
loop_
_entity.id
_entity.type
_entity.pdbx_description
1 polymer ?
#
loop_
_entity_poly.entity_id
_entity_poly.type
_entity_poly.pdbx_seq_one_letter_code
_entity_poly.pdbx_strand_id
1 'polypeptide(L)'
;IGRRLTPYLSINSGVRLESVTVDNPRLDTSTELNNSLGTSNLYIGNVGIVRDTRDSVVQATTGSLFSMNYSQAFGDYSYSRGDLDLKTYRLLYQRPDGSGRHTVSFGTKLGFTGNSTPIFENYFAGGFSTLRGFDFRGASPLQGGVRVGGEFQWLNTVEYMFPLTASDNVKGVLFCDYGTVEEDIEITADNFRVAPGFGFRLSMPGAGIGAPLAFDFAFPVASAAGDDEKIFSFYLGVLR
;
A
#
# COMPACT_ATOMS: atom_id res chain seq x y z
N ILE A 1 14.98 12.62 12.27
CA ILE A 1 15.30 12.28 13.68
C ILE A 1 14.23 11.34 14.20
N GLY A 2 14.62 10.21 14.80
CA GLY A 2 13.69 9.25 15.39
C GLY A 2 14.03 9.01 16.88
N ARG A 3 13.00 8.81 17.69
CA ARG A 3 13.17 8.46 19.11
C ARG A 3 12.20 7.33 19.48
N ARG A 4 12.76 6.26 20.06
CA ARG A 4 11.97 5.20 20.67
C ARG A 4 11.51 5.65 22.05
N LEU A 5 10.19 5.67 22.28
CA LEU A 5 9.59 6.05 23.56
C LEU A 5 9.38 4.84 24.47
N THR A 6 8.99 3.69 23.86
CA THR A 6 8.84 2.40 24.54
C THR A 6 9.37 1.28 23.63
N PRO A 7 9.46 0.02 24.07
CA PRO A 7 9.82 -1.10 23.19
C PRO A 7 8.96 -1.23 21.93
N TYR A 8 7.75 -0.70 21.97
CA TYR A 8 6.77 -0.84 20.88
C TYR A 8 6.39 0.47 20.20
N LEU A 9 6.80 1.64 20.73
CA LEU A 9 6.37 2.95 20.28
C LEU A 9 7.56 3.83 19.94
N SER A 10 7.56 4.35 18.72
CA SER A 10 8.54 5.34 18.26
C SER A 10 7.85 6.54 17.61
N ILE A 11 8.50 7.69 17.73
CA ILE A 11 8.17 8.92 17.01
C ILE A 11 9.31 9.27 16.08
N ASN A 12 8.98 9.85 14.95
CA ASN A 12 9.97 10.36 14.00
C ASN A 12 9.54 11.74 13.50
N SER A 13 10.52 12.52 13.09
CA SER A 13 10.32 13.78 12.40
C SER A 13 11.45 13.97 11.38
N GLY A 14 11.15 14.65 10.30
CA GLY A 14 12.12 14.87 9.23
C GLY A 14 11.79 16.07 8.41
N VAL A 15 12.76 16.45 7.58
CA VAL A 15 12.62 17.44 6.52
C VAL A 15 13.12 16.80 5.24
N ARG A 16 12.34 16.90 4.17
CA ARG A 16 12.69 16.50 2.80
C ARG A 16 12.77 17.74 1.94
N LEU A 17 13.87 17.91 1.24
CA LEU A 17 14.08 18.94 0.24
C LEU A 17 14.11 18.24 -1.11
N GLU A 18 13.27 18.63 -2.02
CA GLU A 18 13.09 17.93 -3.28
C GLU A 18 12.90 18.92 -4.42
N SER A 19 13.51 18.61 -5.57
CA SER A 19 13.27 19.28 -6.84
C SER A 19 12.79 18.24 -7.84
N VAL A 20 11.56 18.37 -8.28
CA VAL A 20 10.90 17.45 -9.22
C VAL A 20 10.75 18.14 -10.56
N THR A 21 11.20 17.49 -11.63
CA THR A 21 10.97 17.97 -13.00
C THR A 21 10.04 17.01 -13.73
N VAL A 22 8.93 17.53 -14.22
CA VAL A 22 7.96 16.83 -15.08
C VAL A 22 8.04 17.46 -16.46
N ASP A 23 8.49 16.69 -17.44
CA ASP A 23 8.64 17.16 -18.82
C ASP A 23 8.19 16.11 -19.83
N ASN A 24 8.06 16.50 -21.11
CA ASN A 24 7.77 15.64 -22.25
C ASN A 24 6.61 14.65 -21.99
N PRO A 25 5.42 15.12 -21.61
CA PRO A 25 4.29 14.23 -21.34
C PRO A 25 3.93 13.44 -22.60
N ARG A 26 3.68 12.14 -22.42
CA ARG A 26 3.24 11.28 -23.53
C ARG A 26 1.86 11.68 -24.05
N LEU A 27 1.01 12.18 -23.15
CA LEU A 27 -0.31 12.72 -23.44
C LEU A 27 -0.42 14.06 -22.70
N ASP A 28 -0.92 15.08 -23.37
CA ASP A 28 -1.14 16.44 -22.83
C ASP A 28 -2.63 16.75 -22.57
N THR A 29 -3.41 15.69 -22.46
CA THR A 29 -4.88 15.75 -22.36
C THR A 29 -5.39 15.97 -20.94
N SER A 30 -4.53 15.81 -19.91
CA SER A 30 -4.90 16.01 -18.51
C SER A 30 -4.51 17.41 -18.04
N THR A 31 -5.48 18.14 -17.46
CA THR A 31 -5.23 19.47 -16.84
C THR A 31 -4.29 19.35 -15.65
N GLU A 32 -4.46 18.32 -14.82
CA GLU A 32 -3.63 18.04 -13.64
C GLU A 32 -2.15 17.81 -14.01
N LEU A 33 -1.92 17.00 -15.05
CA LEU A 33 -0.57 16.76 -15.56
C LEU A 33 0.04 18.06 -16.10
N ASN A 34 -0.72 18.82 -16.90
CA ASN A 34 -0.24 20.06 -17.50
C ASN A 34 0.10 21.13 -16.46
N ASN A 35 -0.67 21.20 -15.37
CA ASN A 35 -0.39 22.11 -14.25
C ASN A 35 0.89 21.70 -13.47
N SER A 36 1.32 20.46 -13.60
CA SER A 36 2.53 19.94 -12.93
C SER A 36 3.76 19.93 -13.82
N LEU A 37 3.69 20.45 -15.06
CA LEU A 37 4.84 20.53 -15.95
C LEU A 37 5.88 21.56 -15.49
N GLY A 38 7.14 21.27 -15.75
CA GLY A 38 8.27 22.11 -15.35
C GLY A 38 8.97 21.58 -14.11
N THR A 39 9.80 22.42 -13.50
CA THR A 39 10.55 22.08 -12.29
C THR A 39 9.91 22.71 -11.08
N SER A 40 9.62 21.90 -10.08
CA SER A 40 9.00 22.32 -8.82
C SER A 40 9.92 21.99 -7.64
N ASN A 41 10.09 22.96 -6.75
CA ASN A 41 10.88 22.79 -5.53
C ASN A 41 9.96 22.68 -4.32
N LEU A 42 10.11 21.61 -3.55
CA LEU A 42 9.31 21.28 -2.39
C LEU A 42 10.16 21.21 -1.13
N TYR A 43 9.64 21.79 -0.06
CA TYR A 43 10.21 21.75 1.30
C TYR A 43 9.17 21.09 2.20
N ILE A 44 9.39 19.83 2.60
CA ILE A 44 8.39 19.02 3.28
C ILE A 44 8.87 18.71 4.70
N GLY A 45 8.12 19.22 5.69
CA GLY A 45 8.28 18.82 7.08
C GLY A 45 7.34 17.67 7.40
N ASN A 46 7.82 16.63 8.10
CA ASN A 46 7.00 15.51 8.50
C ASN A 46 7.17 15.14 9.97
N VAL A 47 6.10 14.61 10.54
CA VAL A 47 6.08 14.00 11.87
C VAL A 47 5.28 12.70 11.80
N GLY A 48 5.79 11.65 12.44
CA GLY A 48 5.15 10.35 12.43
C GLY A 48 5.25 9.65 13.78
N ILE A 49 4.31 8.72 13.97
CA ILE A 49 4.27 7.81 15.09
C ILE A 49 4.11 6.38 14.58
N VAL A 50 4.89 5.46 15.14
CA VAL A 50 4.82 4.03 14.78
C VAL A 50 4.72 3.21 16.05
N ARG A 51 3.70 2.34 16.11
CA ARG A 51 3.54 1.35 17.16
C ARG A 51 3.58 -0.04 16.52
N ASP A 52 4.61 -0.82 16.89
CA ASP A 52 4.82 -2.18 16.38
C ASP A 52 4.83 -3.17 17.55
N THR A 53 3.83 -4.03 17.58
CA THR A 53 3.67 -5.11 18.57
C THR A 53 3.69 -6.49 17.95
N ARG A 54 4.10 -6.59 16.68
CA ARG A 54 4.18 -7.87 15.96
C ARG A 54 5.23 -8.78 16.60
N ASP A 55 4.95 -10.07 16.61
CA ASP A 55 5.88 -11.10 17.04
C ASP A 55 7.05 -11.28 16.05
N SER A 56 6.86 -10.92 14.78
CA SER A 56 7.88 -10.99 13.73
C SER A 56 7.68 -9.88 12.70
N VAL A 57 8.76 -9.29 12.21
CA VAL A 57 8.72 -8.30 11.14
C VAL A 57 8.45 -8.97 9.79
N VAL A 58 8.97 -10.17 9.58
CA VAL A 58 8.93 -10.88 8.28
C VAL A 58 7.69 -11.75 8.12
N GLN A 59 7.31 -12.49 9.17
CA GLN A 59 6.18 -13.41 9.14
C GLN A 59 5.38 -13.29 10.44
N ALA A 60 4.73 -12.16 10.61
CA ALA A 60 3.91 -11.90 11.79
C ALA A 60 2.74 -12.88 11.88
N THR A 61 2.53 -13.41 13.08
CA THR A 61 1.39 -14.27 13.40
C THR A 61 0.46 -13.67 14.44
N THR A 62 0.99 -12.75 15.24
CA THR A 62 0.24 -12.02 16.28
C THR A 62 0.69 -10.57 16.36
N GLY A 63 -0.14 -9.74 16.97
CA GLY A 63 0.17 -8.34 17.19
C GLY A 63 -0.30 -7.41 16.07
N SER A 64 0.19 -6.20 16.07
CA SER A 64 -0.21 -5.16 15.11
C SER A 64 0.93 -4.20 14.80
N LEU A 65 0.91 -3.67 13.60
CA LEU A 65 1.66 -2.49 13.18
C LEU A 65 0.67 -1.35 12.95
N PHE A 66 0.88 -0.24 13.62
CA PHE A 66 0.18 1.01 13.39
C PHE A 66 1.19 2.08 13.06
N SER A 67 0.96 2.80 11.99
CA SER A 67 1.77 3.93 11.55
C SER A 67 0.86 5.09 11.19
N MET A 68 1.17 6.27 11.67
CA MET A 68 0.52 7.51 11.29
C MET A 68 1.60 8.54 10.97
N ASN A 69 1.46 9.20 9.84
CA ASN A 69 2.37 10.25 9.41
C ASN A 69 1.59 11.47 8.96
N TYR A 70 2.04 12.64 9.35
CA TYR A 70 1.56 13.92 8.84
C TYR A 70 2.73 14.66 8.20
N SER A 71 2.49 15.24 7.05
CA SER A 71 3.47 16.03 6.30
C SER A 71 2.84 17.35 5.86
N GLN A 72 3.64 18.41 5.92
CA GLN A 72 3.29 19.72 5.36
C GLN A 72 4.33 20.13 4.34
N ALA A 73 3.87 20.32 3.13
CA ALA A 73 4.69 20.81 2.02
C ALA A 73 4.56 22.34 1.87
N PHE A 74 5.66 22.97 1.48
CA PHE A 74 5.82 24.36 1.15
C PHE A 74 6.69 24.49 -0.10
N GLY A 75 6.67 25.64 -0.75
CA GLY A 75 7.46 25.93 -1.95
C GLY A 75 6.57 26.26 -3.12
N ASP A 76 6.81 25.66 -4.28
CA ASP A 76 5.98 25.88 -5.46
C ASP A 76 4.57 25.31 -5.31
N TYR A 77 4.42 24.30 -4.42
CA TYR A 77 3.12 23.79 -3.96
C TYR A 77 3.06 23.86 -2.43
N SER A 78 1.84 24.09 -1.92
CA SER A 78 1.58 24.09 -0.47
C SER A 78 0.37 23.21 -0.17
N TYR A 79 0.63 22.06 0.48
CA TYR A 79 -0.41 21.09 0.82
C TYR A 79 -0.07 20.33 2.11
N SER A 80 -1.11 19.84 2.77
CA SER A 80 -1.00 18.92 3.90
C SER A 80 -1.26 17.51 3.43
N ARG A 81 -0.55 16.53 4.00
CA ARG A 81 -0.75 15.12 3.72
C ARG A 81 -0.80 14.32 5.02
N GLY A 82 -1.79 13.46 5.15
CA GLY A 82 -1.94 12.53 6.27
C GLY A 82 -2.03 11.11 5.77
N ASP A 83 -1.21 10.22 6.35
CA ASP A 83 -1.18 8.80 6.03
C ASP A 83 -1.39 8.00 7.31
N LEU A 84 -2.26 6.99 7.28
CA LEU A 84 -2.48 6.01 8.33
C LEU A 84 -2.38 4.62 7.73
N ASP A 85 -1.56 3.77 8.34
CA ASP A 85 -1.43 2.35 8.00
C ASP A 85 -1.60 1.53 9.26
N LEU A 86 -2.56 0.62 9.26
CA LEU A 86 -2.81 -0.34 10.32
C LEU A 86 -2.81 -1.73 9.74
N LYS A 87 -2.04 -2.62 10.34
CA LYS A 87 -2.09 -4.04 10.03
C LYS A 87 -2.12 -4.86 11.31
N THR A 88 -3.08 -5.78 11.41
CA THR A 88 -3.26 -6.64 12.58
C THR A 88 -3.16 -8.10 12.18
N TYR A 89 -2.64 -8.92 13.10
CA TYR A 89 -2.42 -10.33 12.88
C TYR A 89 -2.98 -11.13 14.04
N ARG A 90 -3.63 -12.25 13.73
CA ARG A 90 -4.17 -13.17 14.71
C ARG A 90 -3.86 -14.61 14.32
N LEU A 91 -3.14 -15.29 15.20
CA LEU A 91 -2.92 -16.72 15.09
C LEU A 91 -4.24 -17.44 15.40
N LEU A 92 -4.72 -18.24 14.47
CA LEU A 92 -5.95 -19.03 14.63
C LEU A 92 -5.65 -20.43 15.14
N TYR A 93 -4.55 -21.03 14.63
CA TYR A 93 -4.15 -22.40 14.97
C TYR A 93 -2.64 -22.55 14.76
N GLN A 94 -2.02 -23.41 15.58
CA GLN A 94 -0.67 -23.95 15.35
C GLN A 94 -0.58 -25.35 15.93
N ARG A 95 0.33 -26.15 15.43
CA ARG A 95 0.63 -27.48 16.00
C ARG A 95 1.33 -27.34 17.34
N PRO A 96 1.34 -28.39 18.18
CA PRO A 96 2.03 -28.37 19.49
C PRO A 96 3.55 -28.09 19.39
N ASP A 97 4.18 -28.43 18.28
CA ASP A 97 5.61 -28.16 17.99
C ASP A 97 5.87 -26.69 17.53
N GLY A 98 4.83 -25.87 17.45
CA GLY A 98 4.92 -24.49 16.99
C GLY A 98 4.90 -24.30 15.48
N SER A 99 4.87 -25.41 14.70
CA SER A 99 4.73 -25.39 13.24
C SER A 99 3.25 -25.33 12.80
N GLY A 100 3.01 -25.29 11.50
CA GLY A 100 1.67 -25.39 10.95
C GLY A 100 0.77 -24.21 11.33
N ARG A 101 1.32 -23.01 11.29
CA ARG A 101 0.61 -21.80 11.75
C ARG A 101 -0.41 -21.33 10.72
N HIS A 102 -1.64 -21.15 11.19
CA HIS A 102 -2.74 -20.55 10.46
C HIS A 102 -2.96 -19.14 10.99
N THR A 103 -2.82 -18.14 10.15
CA THR A 103 -2.88 -16.73 10.56
C THR A 103 -3.91 -15.99 9.71
N VAL A 104 -4.75 -15.21 10.36
CA VAL A 104 -5.56 -14.19 9.68
C VAL A 104 -4.94 -12.82 9.92
N SER A 105 -4.93 -12.00 8.87
CA SER A 105 -4.53 -10.60 9.00
C SER A 105 -5.56 -9.67 8.35
N PHE A 106 -5.66 -8.46 8.91
CA PHE A 106 -6.39 -7.36 8.34
C PHE A 106 -5.46 -6.17 8.22
N GLY A 107 -5.45 -5.54 7.05
CA GLY A 107 -4.71 -4.31 6.79
C GLY A 107 -5.63 -3.21 6.29
N THR A 108 -5.40 -1.97 6.69
CA THR A 108 -6.06 -0.79 6.13
C THR A 108 -5.05 0.33 5.96
N LYS A 109 -5.11 1.00 4.83
CA LYS A 109 -4.35 2.21 4.50
C LYS A 109 -5.34 3.32 4.20
N LEU A 110 -5.26 4.39 4.96
CA LEU A 110 -6.04 5.60 4.75
C LEU A 110 -5.09 6.75 4.49
N GLY A 111 -5.33 7.49 3.44
CA GLY A 111 -4.52 8.65 3.07
C GLY A 111 -5.39 9.79 2.59
N PHE A 112 -4.99 11.00 2.91
CA PHE A 112 -5.61 12.21 2.38
C PHE A 112 -4.56 13.28 2.14
N THR A 113 -4.76 14.08 1.11
CA THR A 113 -3.91 15.23 0.78
C THR A 113 -4.78 16.42 0.36
N GLY A 114 -4.23 17.60 0.35
CA GLY A 114 -5.01 18.81 0.06
C GLY A 114 -5.08 19.14 -1.43
N ASN A 115 -6.06 19.95 -1.80
CA ASN A 115 -6.44 20.29 -3.18
C ASN A 115 -5.36 21.00 -4.03
N SER A 116 -4.22 21.35 -3.44
CA SER A 116 -3.07 21.92 -4.18
C SER A 116 -1.92 20.94 -4.35
N THR A 117 -2.21 19.65 -4.18
CA THR A 117 -1.22 18.60 -4.31
C THR A 117 -0.89 18.35 -5.78
N PRO A 118 0.38 18.39 -6.19
CA PRO A 118 0.75 18.05 -7.56
C PRO A 118 0.55 16.56 -7.86
N ILE A 119 0.27 16.22 -9.11
CA ILE A 119 -0.02 14.85 -9.56
C ILE A 119 0.99 13.79 -9.10
N PHE A 120 2.27 14.16 -8.98
CA PHE A 120 3.33 13.24 -8.58
C PHE A 120 3.33 12.92 -7.06
N GLU A 121 2.56 13.63 -6.25
CA GLU A 121 2.34 13.39 -4.83
C GLU A 121 0.93 12.82 -4.53
N ASN A 122 0.07 12.66 -5.51
CA ASN A 122 -1.24 12.04 -5.38
C ASN A 122 -1.14 10.56 -5.00
N TYR A 123 -2.23 10.01 -4.47
CA TYR A 123 -2.36 8.60 -4.20
C TYR A 123 -2.71 7.81 -5.45
N PHE A 124 -2.15 6.62 -5.55
CA PHE A 124 -2.41 5.68 -6.63
C PHE A 124 -2.64 4.28 -6.06
N ALA A 125 -3.58 3.54 -6.67
CA ALA A 125 -3.82 2.14 -6.36
C ALA A 125 -3.69 1.26 -7.61
N GLY A 126 -3.42 -0.02 -7.37
CA GLY A 126 -3.15 -1.07 -8.34
C GLY A 126 -1.74 -1.63 -8.21
N GLY A 127 -1.62 -2.90 -8.51
CA GLY A 127 -0.41 -3.67 -8.35
C GLY A 127 -0.29 -4.37 -6.98
N PHE A 128 0.74 -5.17 -6.85
CA PHE A 128 0.94 -6.07 -5.72
C PHE A 128 1.08 -5.37 -4.35
N SER A 129 1.46 -4.11 -4.29
CA SER A 129 1.70 -3.37 -3.06
C SER A 129 0.48 -2.65 -2.50
N THR A 130 -0.56 -2.45 -3.30
CA THR A 130 -1.76 -1.70 -2.95
C THR A 130 -3.04 -2.50 -3.16
N LEU A 131 -3.44 -2.74 -4.39
CA LEU A 131 -4.67 -3.44 -4.75
C LEU A 131 -4.36 -4.49 -5.82
N ARG A 132 -4.24 -5.76 -5.42
CA ARG A 132 -4.01 -6.89 -6.34
C ARG A 132 -5.23 -7.09 -7.24
N GLY A 133 -5.01 -7.62 -8.44
CA GLY A 133 -6.05 -7.75 -9.46
C GLY A 133 -6.06 -6.60 -10.47
N PHE A 134 -5.24 -5.57 -10.21
CA PHE A 134 -5.09 -4.41 -11.10
C PHE A 134 -3.62 -4.20 -11.44
N ASP A 135 -3.35 -3.62 -12.60
CA ASP A 135 -1.98 -3.28 -12.99
C ASP A 135 -1.43 -2.12 -12.14
N PHE A 136 -0.14 -1.85 -12.24
CA PHE A 136 0.49 -0.74 -11.51
C PHE A 136 -0.22 0.59 -11.80
N ARG A 137 -0.74 1.24 -10.74
CA ARG A 137 -1.59 2.43 -10.79
C ARG A 137 -2.92 2.23 -11.53
N GLY A 138 -3.25 1.01 -11.98
CA GLY A 138 -4.39 0.69 -12.83
C GLY A 138 -5.76 0.88 -12.19
N ALA A 139 -5.84 0.99 -10.85
CA ALA A 139 -7.06 1.22 -10.09
C ALA A 139 -7.10 2.66 -9.52
N SER A 140 -6.74 3.64 -10.33
CA SER A 140 -6.68 5.05 -9.92
C SER A 140 -7.46 5.92 -10.89
N PRO A 141 -7.93 7.10 -10.46
CA PRO A 141 -8.61 8.07 -11.30
C PRO A 141 -7.88 8.35 -12.62
N LEU A 142 -8.65 8.44 -13.70
CA LEU A 142 -8.17 8.60 -15.06
C LEU A 142 -8.75 9.88 -15.68
N GLN A 143 -7.91 10.81 -16.10
CA GLN A 143 -8.31 12.05 -16.72
C GLN A 143 -7.66 12.19 -18.10
N GLY A 144 -8.47 12.22 -19.17
CA GLY A 144 -7.96 12.34 -20.55
C GLY A 144 -7.00 11.22 -20.97
N GLY A 145 -7.13 10.01 -20.41
CA GLY A 145 -6.22 8.87 -20.69
C GLY A 145 -4.94 8.86 -19.83
N VAL A 146 -4.80 9.81 -18.91
CA VAL A 146 -3.68 9.89 -17.95
C VAL A 146 -4.17 9.47 -16.56
N ARG A 147 -3.43 8.59 -15.89
CA ARG A 147 -3.65 8.26 -14.47
C ARG A 147 -3.18 9.43 -13.62
N VAL A 148 -4.14 10.18 -13.09
CA VAL A 148 -3.86 11.37 -12.27
C VAL A 148 -3.76 11.08 -10.78
N GLY A 149 -4.22 9.89 -10.35
CA GLY A 149 -4.31 9.56 -8.93
C GLY A 149 -5.43 10.34 -8.24
N GLY A 150 -5.36 10.46 -6.92
CA GLY A 150 -6.37 11.16 -6.16
C GLY A 150 -5.85 11.72 -4.85
N GLU A 151 -6.63 12.62 -4.27
CA GLU A 151 -6.34 13.27 -2.98
C GLU A 151 -6.72 12.39 -1.79
N PHE A 152 -7.52 11.37 -2.03
CA PHE A 152 -7.96 10.43 -1.01
C PHE A 152 -7.71 8.99 -1.42
N GLN A 153 -7.29 8.14 -0.45
CA GLN A 153 -7.25 6.70 -0.61
C GLN A 153 -7.79 6.00 0.65
N TRP A 154 -8.52 4.91 0.42
CA TRP A 154 -8.88 3.96 1.46
C TRP A 154 -8.79 2.54 0.92
N LEU A 155 -7.71 1.85 1.28
CA LEU A 155 -7.38 0.52 0.77
C LEU A 155 -7.36 -0.47 1.93
N ASN A 156 -7.97 -1.62 1.74
CA ASN A 156 -8.06 -2.66 2.74
C ASN A 156 -7.66 -4.01 2.18
N THR A 157 -7.17 -4.88 3.04
CA THR A 157 -6.87 -6.27 2.71
C THR A 157 -7.24 -7.18 3.89
N VAL A 158 -7.84 -8.30 3.58
CA VAL A 158 -8.01 -9.43 4.53
C VAL A 158 -7.25 -10.61 3.95
N GLU A 159 -6.40 -11.24 4.74
CA GLU A 159 -5.65 -12.41 4.31
C GLU A 159 -5.76 -13.55 5.33
N TYR A 160 -5.92 -14.76 4.83
CA TYR A 160 -5.79 -15.99 5.58
C TYR A 160 -4.64 -16.81 5.03
N MET A 161 -3.60 -16.99 5.85
CA MET A 161 -2.40 -17.73 5.49
C MET A 161 -2.36 -19.08 6.22
N PHE A 162 -2.05 -20.15 5.49
CA PHE A 162 -1.98 -21.51 6.01
C PHE A 162 -0.83 -22.30 5.38
N PRO A 163 -0.24 -23.26 6.11
CA PRO A 163 0.85 -24.08 5.59
C PRO A 163 0.37 -25.10 4.57
N LEU A 164 1.11 -25.28 3.48
CA LEU A 164 0.90 -26.32 2.48
C LEU A 164 1.88 -27.49 2.64
N THR A 165 3.02 -27.23 3.27
CA THR A 165 4.04 -28.26 3.55
C THR A 165 4.28 -28.42 5.05
N ALA A 166 4.74 -29.57 5.46
CA ALA A 166 5.04 -29.86 6.87
C ALA A 166 6.17 -28.96 7.43
N SER A 167 7.08 -28.50 6.58
CA SER A 167 8.21 -27.63 6.93
C SER A 167 7.84 -26.15 6.99
N ASP A 168 6.57 -25.77 6.72
CA ASP A 168 6.10 -24.38 6.61
C ASP A 168 6.81 -23.52 5.53
N ASN A 169 7.61 -24.15 4.66
CA ASN A 169 8.34 -23.45 3.61
C ASN A 169 7.44 -22.97 2.46
N VAL A 170 6.34 -23.70 2.23
CA VAL A 170 5.32 -23.30 1.27
C VAL A 170 4.02 -23.07 2.01
N LYS A 171 3.46 -21.87 1.87
CA LYS A 171 2.18 -21.49 2.45
C LYS A 171 1.21 -21.08 1.36
N GLY A 172 -0.05 -21.41 1.55
CA GLY A 172 -1.16 -20.88 0.79
C GLY A 172 -1.68 -19.58 1.45
N VAL A 173 -2.20 -18.69 0.64
CA VAL A 173 -2.88 -17.47 1.08
C VAL A 173 -4.18 -17.35 0.34
N LEU A 174 -5.28 -17.12 1.06
CA LEU A 174 -6.54 -16.63 0.52
C LEU A 174 -6.68 -15.18 0.94
N PHE A 175 -7.10 -14.31 0.05
CA PHE A 175 -7.20 -12.89 0.36
C PHE A 175 -8.36 -12.21 -0.36
N CYS A 176 -8.72 -11.04 0.15
CA CYS A 176 -9.59 -10.10 -0.52
C CYS A 176 -9.03 -8.69 -0.31
N ASP A 177 -8.68 -8.02 -1.42
CA ASP A 177 -8.30 -6.62 -1.43
C ASP A 177 -9.51 -5.79 -1.85
N TYR A 178 -9.75 -4.67 -1.17
CA TYR A 178 -10.86 -3.78 -1.50
C TYR A 178 -10.60 -2.35 -1.08
N GLY A 179 -11.17 -1.41 -1.81
CA GLY A 179 -11.03 0.00 -1.48
C GLY A 179 -11.17 0.91 -2.69
N THR A 180 -10.79 2.16 -2.49
CA THR A 180 -10.90 3.20 -3.51
C THR A 180 -9.74 4.18 -3.43
N VAL A 181 -9.47 4.84 -4.56
CA VAL A 181 -8.74 6.10 -4.66
C VAL A 181 -9.66 7.07 -5.39
N GLU A 182 -9.87 8.24 -4.79
CA GLU A 182 -10.79 9.27 -5.28
C GLU A 182 -10.03 10.55 -5.60
N GLU A 183 -10.52 11.31 -6.59
CA GLU A 183 -9.95 12.63 -6.93
C GLU A 183 -10.07 13.59 -5.76
N ASP A 184 -11.24 13.64 -5.11
CA ASP A 184 -11.54 14.44 -3.93
C ASP A 184 -11.68 13.58 -2.66
N ILE A 185 -11.76 14.23 -1.48
CA ILE A 185 -11.93 13.54 -0.19
C ILE A 185 -13.39 13.11 -0.02
N GLU A 186 -13.81 12.13 -0.79
CA GLU A 186 -15.14 11.51 -0.74
C GLU A 186 -15.04 10.00 -1.03
N ILE A 187 -16.12 9.27 -0.85
CA ILE A 187 -16.20 7.84 -1.20
C ILE A 187 -17.39 7.65 -2.14
N THR A 188 -17.08 7.28 -3.37
CA THR A 188 -18.06 7.00 -4.40
C THR A 188 -18.21 5.49 -4.58
N ALA A 189 -19.43 4.97 -4.49
CA ALA A 189 -19.67 3.53 -4.57
C ALA A 189 -19.23 2.92 -5.90
N ASP A 190 -19.38 3.66 -7.00
CA ASP A 190 -19.03 3.20 -8.34
C ASP A 190 -17.50 3.11 -8.56
N ASN A 191 -16.72 3.77 -7.72
CA ASN A 191 -15.26 3.73 -7.74
C ASN A 191 -14.68 2.69 -6.78
N PHE A 192 -15.53 1.98 -6.05
CA PHE A 192 -15.08 1.00 -5.07
C PHE A 192 -14.70 -0.31 -5.75
N ARG A 193 -13.46 -0.78 -5.56
CA ARG A 193 -12.90 -1.98 -6.17
C ARG A 193 -12.88 -3.10 -5.16
N VAL A 194 -13.10 -4.33 -5.64
CA VAL A 194 -13.02 -5.56 -4.82
C VAL A 194 -12.36 -6.66 -5.64
N ALA A 195 -11.30 -7.24 -5.11
CA ALA A 195 -10.53 -8.29 -5.77
C ALA A 195 -10.19 -9.43 -4.78
N PRO A 196 -11.05 -10.46 -4.67
CA PRO A 196 -10.67 -11.70 -4.00
C PRO A 196 -9.58 -12.45 -4.79
N GLY A 197 -8.82 -13.28 -4.08
CA GLY A 197 -7.76 -14.03 -4.71
C GLY A 197 -7.15 -15.11 -3.83
N PHE A 198 -6.19 -15.80 -4.41
CA PHE A 198 -5.36 -16.76 -3.72
C PHE A 198 -3.90 -16.61 -4.14
N GLY A 199 -3.00 -17.13 -3.34
CA GLY A 199 -1.59 -17.07 -3.65
C GLY A 199 -0.75 -18.07 -2.89
N PHE A 200 0.55 -18.04 -3.20
CA PHE A 200 1.56 -18.90 -2.58
C PHE A 200 2.71 -18.05 -2.03
N ARG A 201 3.25 -18.49 -0.91
CA ARG A 201 4.43 -17.90 -0.28
C ARG A 201 5.50 -18.99 -0.18
N LEU A 202 6.61 -18.81 -0.86
CA LEU A 202 7.72 -19.75 -0.88
C LEU A 202 8.90 -19.16 -0.11
N SER A 203 9.21 -19.77 1.04
CA SER A 203 10.39 -19.42 1.86
C SER A 203 11.54 -20.34 1.51
N MET A 204 12.71 -19.80 1.22
CA MET A 204 13.93 -20.55 0.86
C MET A 204 15.06 -20.23 1.85
N PRO A 205 15.03 -20.79 3.07
CA PRO A 205 15.98 -20.45 4.12
C PRO A 205 17.45 -20.76 3.78
N GLY A 206 17.70 -21.71 2.86
CA GLY A 206 19.06 -22.05 2.42
C GLY A 206 19.64 -21.18 1.30
N ALA A 207 18.83 -20.32 0.66
CA ALA A 207 19.26 -19.51 -0.47
C ALA A 207 19.77 -18.09 -0.07
N GLY A 208 19.88 -17.81 1.24
CA GLY A 208 20.26 -16.47 1.73
C GLY A 208 19.21 -15.39 1.49
N ILE A 209 18.03 -15.75 0.99
CA ILE A 209 16.92 -14.86 0.74
C ILE A 209 16.08 -14.81 2.02
N GLY A 210 16.21 -13.73 2.78
CA GLY A 210 15.51 -13.56 4.06
C GLY A 210 14.01 -13.30 3.95
N ALA A 211 13.48 -13.16 2.74
CA ALA A 211 12.08 -12.85 2.47
C ALA A 211 11.45 -13.90 1.53
N PRO A 212 10.15 -14.21 1.68
CA PRO A 212 9.47 -15.17 0.81
C PRO A 212 9.28 -14.64 -0.61
N LEU A 213 9.25 -15.55 -1.58
CA LEU A 213 8.69 -15.29 -2.90
C LEU A 213 7.16 -15.37 -2.81
N ALA A 214 6.48 -14.40 -3.37
CA ALA A 214 5.03 -14.33 -3.39
C ALA A 214 4.50 -14.40 -4.84
N PHE A 215 3.49 -15.26 -5.03
CA PHE A 215 2.76 -15.43 -6.28
C PHE A 215 1.29 -15.28 -5.96
N ASP A 216 0.64 -14.25 -6.49
CA ASP A 216 -0.76 -13.94 -6.23
C ASP A 216 -1.59 -13.93 -7.51
N PHE A 217 -2.77 -14.51 -7.42
CA PHE A 217 -3.82 -14.49 -8.46
C PHE A 217 -5.05 -13.82 -7.86
N ALA A 218 -5.37 -12.63 -8.33
CA ALA A 218 -6.50 -11.84 -7.87
C ALA A 218 -7.49 -11.59 -9.01
N PHE A 219 -8.77 -11.69 -8.70
CA PHE A 219 -9.85 -11.61 -9.66
C PHE A 219 -10.75 -10.43 -9.32
N PRO A 220 -10.66 -9.30 -10.02
CA PRO A 220 -11.57 -8.19 -9.82
C PRO A 220 -13.03 -8.61 -10.00
N VAL A 221 -13.86 -8.44 -8.97
CA VAL A 221 -15.30 -8.66 -9.00
C VAL A 221 -16.07 -7.35 -8.97
N ALA A 222 -15.39 -6.26 -8.59
CA ALA A 222 -15.85 -4.89 -8.76
C ALA A 222 -14.66 -4.04 -9.21
N SER A 223 -14.86 -3.25 -10.26
CA SER A 223 -13.89 -2.34 -10.86
C SER A 223 -14.58 -1.06 -11.30
N ALA A 224 -13.84 0.03 -11.39
CA ALA A 224 -14.34 1.30 -11.89
C ALA A 224 -14.10 1.43 -13.41
N ALA A 225 -14.80 2.36 -14.03
CA ALA A 225 -14.63 2.62 -15.46
C ALA A 225 -13.20 3.06 -15.79
N GLY A 226 -12.57 2.40 -16.73
CA GLY A 226 -11.20 2.67 -17.17
C GLY A 226 -10.11 2.02 -16.31
N ASP A 227 -10.44 1.14 -15.37
CA ASP A 227 -9.45 0.38 -14.64
C ASP A 227 -8.68 -0.60 -15.54
N ASP A 228 -7.38 -0.79 -15.26
CA ASP A 228 -6.52 -1.76 -15.94
C ASP A 228 -6.35 -2.99 -15.03
N GLU A 229 -6.96 -4.11 -15.42
CA GLU A 229 -6.94 -5.34 -14.65
C GLU A 229 -5.71 -6.20 -14.96
N LYS A 230 -5.17 -6.86 -13.91
CA LYS A 230 -4.02 -7.78 -14.02
C LYS A 230 -4.11 -8.89 -12.97
N ILE A 231 -4.50 -10.06 -13.40
CA ILE A 231 -4.79 -11.20 -12.54
C ILE A 231 -3.56 -11.67 -11.76
N PHE A 232 -2.39 -11.74 -12.40
CA PHE A 232 -1.18 -12.31 -11.81
C PHE A 232 -0.23 -11.23 -11.31
N SER A 233 0.28 -11.43 -10.08
CA SER A 233 1.33 -10.62 -9.47
C SER A 233 2.42 -11.50 -8.87
N PHE A 234 3.67 -11.09 -9.07
CA PHE A 234 4.85 -11.73 -8.48
C PHE A 234 5.68 -10.67 -7.77
N TYR A 235 6.15 -10.99 -6.57
CA TYR A 235 7.08 -10.12 -5.85
C TYR A 235 7.98 -10.91 -4.89
N LEU A 236 9.11 -10.31 -4.55
CA LEU A 236 10.04 -10.77 -3.53
C LEU A 236 9.94 -9.83 -2.33
N GLY A 237 9.64 -10.35 -1.15
CA GLY A 237 9.67 -9.55 0.06
C GLY A 237 8.44 -9.66 0.95
N VAL A 238 8.42 -8.79 1.95
CA VAL A 238 7.40 -8.68 3.02
C VAL A 238 6.61 -7.38 2.82
N LEU A 239 6.28 -7.05 1.58
CA LEU A 239 5.73 -5.74 1.22
C LEU A 239 4.26 -5.53 1.61
N ARG A 240 3.67 -6.47 2.36
CA ARG A 240 2.29 -6.34 2.86
C ARG A 240 2.17 -6.61 4.34
#